data_12ebbcf4a8a9254a9171cc426ead1351
#
_entry.id   12ebbcf4a8a9254a9171cc426ead1351
#
_cell.length_a   1.000
_cell.length_b   1.000
_cell.length_c   1.000
_cell.angle_alpha   90.00
_cell.angle_beta   90.00
_cell.angle_gamma   90.00
#
_symmetry.space_group_name_H-M   'P 1'
#
loop_
_entity.id
_entity.type
_entity.pdbx_description
1 polymer ?
#
loop_
_entity_poly.entity_id
_entity_poly.type
_entity_poly.pdbx_seq_one_letter_code
_entity_poly.pdbx_strand_id
1 'polypeptide(L)'
;MLNFEEKMQLEESRIRSPEQILGKCLDQPFTTANSGSRKILYSTQKEHALPLWNSEMPIIQTGFENRFGDYSSSIIKMDDDYLVLDKISKFSRNPNHYYHLIIKNLRTNQLDVLTRVAYKHNTESYGYLYNNKVMDQLDIDYTIKRGEIVRSSDAFDSHMNRCDGVNLLTAYICRDKTMEDGIQVSESAALKLASPLISVIQIQLNDNDIILNLYGDDNEYLGIPYVGEKVKNGIVCAIRRENNEDSLYTQSREMLKNILMSDTKYLARGDVEVIDLNIYSNNPDTLRERHSNSQLNYYYEDKQRYMYEVIHSVENLKSRGYTNLSRDLEELYINCKREFGGMEFMKEKTYSGTLIELVVLEKNIPSVGDKISNRYGGKGVISEIVPDHLMPIVKDTGKPIEVCFNSSTCVNRLNDGQLKETSLTHIGERILQFIQMTMINDTDAAINEILKFIEMCSPDQAEMFKSLINKYDPEDKDIFLQSILDEGDIVLSMLPSTDSITLDKLSDIYKEFPYAVQHQILAPLMDSNGNVRYTISRRPLVCGKMYIYRLKQYAEEKFSVTSLSSVNIRNENTRSKSSKNFKSLYSNTPIKFGVAF
;
A
#
# COMPACT_ATOMS: atom_id res chain seq x y z
N MET A 1 43.55 -7.73 3.72
CA MET A 1 43.33 -6.30 4.12
C MET A 1 43.29 -5.51 2.82
N LEU A 2 42.22 -4.74 2.64
CA LEU A 2 42.11 -3.82 1.50
C LEU A 2 43.24 -2.77 1.58
N ASN A 3 43.85 -2.46 0.43
CA ASN A 3 44.83 -1.39 0.35
C ASN A 3 44.18 0.00 0.52
N PHE A 4 44.97 1.06 0.60
CA PHE A 4 44.47 2.42 0.86
C PHE A 4 43.57 2.91 -0.29
N GLU A 5 43.90 2.59 -1.54
CA GLU A 5 43.12 2.99 -2.73
C GLU A 5 41.78 2.23 -2.78
N GLU A 6 41.77 0.94 -2.46
CA GLU A 6 40.53 0.14 -2.37
C GLU A 6 39.61 0.65 -1.24
N LYS A 7 40.20 1.11 -0.12
CA LYS A 7 39.42 1.74 0.96
C LYS A 7 38.84 3.09 0.54
N MET A 8 39.63 3.91 -0.18
CA MET A 8 39.17 5.19 -0.70
C MET A 8 38.07 4.98 -1.75
N GLN A 9 38.21 4.04 -2.67
CA GLN A 9 37.14 3.69 -3.62
C GLN A 9 35.90 3.15 -2.92
N LEU A 10 36.06 2.39 -1.84
CA LEU A 10 34.93 1.91 -1.03
C LEU A 10 34.28 3.05 -0.26
N GLU A 11 35.02 4.03 0.22
CA GLU A 11 34.49 5.24 0.87
C GLU A 11 33.86 6.19 -0.15
N GLU A 12 34.45 6.38 -1.33
CA GLU A 12 33.84 7.12 -2.42
C GLU A 12 32.54 6.44 -2.92
N SER A 13 32.50 5.13 -2.99
CA SER A 13 31.26 4.39 -3.27
C SER A 13 30.21 4.48 -2.15
N ARG A 14 30.62 4.89 -0.94
CA ARG A 14 29.75 5.19 0.21
C ARG A 14 29.30 6.65 0.25
N ILE A 15 29.86 7.53 -0.61
CA ILE A 15 29.28 8.87 -0.80
C ILE A 15 27.90 8.66 -1.39
N ARG A 16 26.92 8.83 -0.52
CA ARG A 16 25.53 8.63 -0.86
C ARG A 16 25.12 9.63 -1.92
N SER A 17 24.43 9.17 -2.93
CA SER A 17 23.82 10.06 -3.92
C SER A 17 22.91 11.09 -3.23
N PRO A 18 22.61 12.23 -3.85
CA PRO A 18 21.67 13.20 -3.31
C PRO A 18 20.34 12.56 -2.89
N GLU A 19 19.89 11.55 -3.61
CA GLU A 19 18.66 10.80 -3.33
C GLU A 19 18.73 10.04 -2.00
N GLN A 20 19.90 9.51 -1.65
CA GLN A 20 20.11 8.82 -0.38
C GLN A 20 20.21 9.79 0.81
N ILE A 21 20.74 11.01 0.58
CA ILE A 21 20.91 12.03 1.61
C ILE A 21 19.61 12.78 1.85
N LEU A 22 19.02 13.33 0.77
CA LEU A 22 17.81 14.13 0.82
C LEU A 22 16.56 13.26 0.88
N GLY A 23 16.70 11.98 0.46
CA GLY A 23 15.68 10.99 0.55
C GLY A 23 14.38 11.43 -0.08
N LYS A 24 13.31 11.18 0.64
CA LYS A 24 11.95 11.38 0.18
C LYS A 24 11.55 12.84 -0.08
N CYS A 25 12.39 13.81 0.27
CA CYS A 25 12.12 15.21 -0.03
C CYS A 25 12.28 15.56 -1.52
N LEU A 26 12.95 14.71 -2.28
CA LEU A 26 13.21 14.95 -3.70
C LEU A 26 12.01 14.72 -4.61
N ASP A 27 10.98 14.00 -4.16
CA ASP A 27 9.73 13.84 -4.89
C ASP A 27 8.69 14.93 -4.56
N GLN A 28 9.09 15.98 -3.81
CA GLN A 28 8.28 17.16 -3.55
C GLN A 28 8.55 18.25 -4.58
N PRO A 29 7.64 18.52 -5.53
CA PRO A 29 7.78 19.66 -6.42
C PRO A 29 7.61 20.98 -5.64
N PHE A 30 8.09 22.09 -6.19
CA PHE A 30 7.99 23.43 -5.59
C PHE A 30 8.49 23.50 -4.14
N THR A 31 9.58 22.80 -3.85
CA THR A 31 10.14 22.75 -2.49
C THR A 31 10.45 24.14 -1.95
N THR A 32 10.90 25.07 -2.78
CA THR A 32 11.21 26.47 -2.41
C THR A 32 9.99 27.27 -1.98
N ALA A 33 8.81 26.93 -2.46
CA ALA A 33 7.54 27.58 -2.11
C ALA A 33 6.92 27.10 -0.78
N ASN A 34 7.63 26.29 -0.01
CA ASN A 34 7.13 25.74 1.26
C ASN A 34 8.06 26.12 2.42
N SER A 35 7.46 26.34 3.60
CA SER A 35 8.24 26.59 4.81
C SER A 35 9.09 25.37 5.20
N GLY A 36 10.23 25.59 5.86
CA GLY A 36 11.14 24.50 6.28
C GLY A 36 10.46 23.44 7.15
N SER A 37 9.58 23.85 8.06
CA SER A 37 8.81 22.94 8.91
C SER A 37 7.89 22.03 8.08
N ARG A 38 7.31 22.53 6.99
CA ARG A 38 6.44 21.73 6.10
C ARG A 38 7.22 20.73 5.27
N LYS A 39 8.43 21.04 4.88
CA LYS A 39 9.35 20.10 4.20
C LYS A 39 9.70 18.91 5.09
N ILE A 40 10.04 19.18 6.36
CA ILE A 40 10.35 18.13 7.35
C ILE A 40 9.09 17.28 7.63
N LEU A 41 7.94 17.92 7.80
CA LEU A 41 6.67 17.20 8.00
C LEU A 41 6.34 16.30 6.79
N TYR A 42 6.55 16.78 5.57
CA TYR A 42 6.36 15.96 4.38
C TYR A 42 7.25 14.71 4.39
N SER A 43 8.55 14.86 4.64
CA SER A 43 9.49 13.73 4.71
C SER A 43 9.02 12.65 5.70
N THR A 44 8.63 13.06 6.91
CA THR A 44 8.09 12.14 7.93
C THR A 44 6.76 11.51 7.51
N GLN A 45 5.88 12.27 6.88
CA GLN A 45 4.58 11.78 6.43
C GLN A 45 4.73 10.78 5.29
N LYS A 46 5.69 10.99 4.40
CA LYS A 46 6.01 10.07 3.31
C LYS A 46 6.46 8.68 3.83
N GLU A 47 7.16 8.64 4.97
CA GLU A 47 7.48 7.37 5.63
C GLU A 47 6.26 6.65 6.19
N HIS A 48 5.21 7.41 6.46
CA HIS A 48 3.95 6.89 6.94
C HIS A 48 2.90 6.68 5.83
N ALA A 49 3.26 6.91 4.58
CA ALA A 49 2.37 6.66 3.45
C ALA A 49 2.12 5.16 3.30
N LEU A 50 0.85 4.82 3.12
CA LEU A 50 0.42 3.45 2.85
C LEU A 50 0.44 3.18 1.36
N PRO A 51 0.87 2.00 0.91
CA PRO A 51 0.61 1.56 -0.45
C PRO A 51 -0.91 1.54 -0.67
N LEU A 52 -1.36 2.05 -1.79
CA LEU A 52 -2.76 2.01 -2.16
C LEU A 52 -3.04 0.79 -3.05
N TRP A 53 -4.30 0.38 -3.11
CA TRP A 53 -4.72 -0.75 -3.94
C TRP A 53 -4.51 -0.47 -5.44
N ASN A 54 -4.78 0.77 -5.85
CA ASN A 54 -4.53 1.27 -7.20
C ASN A 54 -3.86 2.64 -7.07
N SER A 55 -2.55 2.65 -6.96
CA SER A 55 -1.78 3.89 -6.92
C SER A 55 -1.57 4.46 -8.32
N GLU A 56 -1.45 5.78 -8.41
CA GLU A 56 -1.23 6.51 -9.65
C GLU A 56 0.09 7.28 -9.58
N MET A 57 0.69 7.56 -10.74
CA MET A 57 1.78 8.52 -10.82
C MET A 57 1.28 9.95 -10.60
N PRO A 58 2.05 10.81 -9.92
CA PRO A 58 1.70 12.21 -9.83
C PRO A 58 1.74 12.87 -11.21
N ILE A 59 0.78 13.76 -11.48
CA ILE A 59 0.75 14.56 -12.73
C ILE A 59 1.95 15.51 -12.79
N ILE A 60 2.31 16.12 -11.65
CA ILE A 60 3.55 16.92 -11.54
C ILE A 60 4.63 16.06 -10.92
N GLN A 61 5.59 15.65 -11.74
CA GLN A 61 6.71 14.79 -11.38
C GLN A 61 7.96 15.62 -11.12
N THR A 62 8.89 15.04 -10.36
CA THR A 62 10.19 15.68 -10.08
C THR A 62 11.34 15.04 -10.86
N GLY A 63 11.09 13.86 -11.47
CA GLY A 63 12.10 13.07 -12.14
C GLY A 63 12.91 12.17 -11.19
N PHE A 64 12.61 12.19 -9.89
CA PHE A 64 13.24 11.32 -8.91
C PHE A 64 12.41 10.08 -8.55
N GLU A 65 11.18 10.00 -9.01
CA GLU A 65 10.25 8.92 -8.72
C GLU A 65 10.81 7.54 -9.14
N ASN A 66 11.51 7.47 -10.28
CA ASN A 66 12.14 6.26 -10.78
C ASN A 66 13.39 5.84 -9.98
N ARG A 67 14.07 6.81 -9.35
CA ARG A 67 15.27 6.53 -8.55
C ARG A 67 14.96 5.79 -7.27
N PHE A 68 13.77 5.97 -6.70
CA PHE A 68 13.36 5.23 -5.51
C PHE A 68 13.21 3.72 -5.76
N GLY A 69 12.87 3.31 -6.99
CA GLY A 69 12.83 1.92 -7.41
C GLY A 69 14.18 1.21 -7.25
N ASP A 70 15.28 1.87 -7.60
CA ASP A 70 16.63 1.32 -7.52
C ASP A 70 17.07 0.99 -6.07
N TYR A 71 16.48 1.65 -5.07
CA TYR A 71 16.83 1.50 -3.65
C TYR A 71 15.76 0.77 -2.83
N SER A 72 14.66 0.34 -3.43
CA SER A 72 13.57 -0.31 -2.72
C SER A 72 13.84 -1.78 -2.48
N SER A 73 13.73 -2.23 -1.22
CA SER A 73 13.79 -3.65 -0.88
C SER A 73 12.60 -4.48 -1.38
N SER A 74 11.54 -3.83 -1.87
CA SER A 74 10.39 -4.53 -2.47
C SER A 74 10.63 -4.93 -3.93
N ILE A 75 11.61 -4.31 -4.58
CA ILE A 75 12.02 -4.63 -5.95
C ILE A 75 13.20 -5.59 -5.90
N ILE A 76 13.14 -6.66 -6.69
CA ILE A 76 14.29 -7.52 -6.96
C ILE A 76 14.70 -7.31 -8.41
N LYS A 77 15.84 -6.64 -8.59
CA LYS A 77 16.50 -6.42 -9.86
C LYS A 77 17.78 -7.23 -9.87
N MET A 78 17.98 -8.04 -10.90
CA MET A 78 19.13 -8.93 -10.99
C MET A 78 20.39 -8.15 -11.29
N ASP A 79 21.44 -8.37 -10.49
CA ASP A 79 22.76 -7.72 -10.62
C ASP A 79 23.69 -8.43 -11.61
N ASP A 80 23.41 -9.70 -11.90
CA ASP A 80 24.17 -10.56 -12.82
C ASP A 80 23.25 -11.48 -13.62
N ASP A 81 23.81 -12.32 -14.51
CA ASP A 81 23.07 -13.39 -15.17
C ASP A 81 22.97 -14.62 -14.25
N TYR A 82 21.77 -15.15 -14.09
CA TYR A 82 21.48 -16.30 -13.22
C TYR A 82 20.77 -17.40 -13.98
N LEU A 83 21.13 -18.66 -13.68
CA LEU A 83 20.45 -19.85 -14.17
C LEU A 83 19.57 -20.44 -13.07
N VAL A 84 18.30 -20.71 -13.36
CA VAL A 84 17.39 -21.39 -12.44
C VAL A 84 17.72 -22.88 -12.44
N LEU A 85 18.09 -23.43 -11.27
CA LEU A 85 18.47 -24.84 -11.12
C LEU A 85 17.34 -25.70 -10.56
N ASP A 86 16.50 -25.14 -9.67
CA ASP A 86 15.44 -25.90 -9.04
C ASP A 86 14.30 -24.97 -8.58
N LYS A 87 13.08 -25.53 -8.45
CA LYS A 87 11.86 -24.82 -8.04
C LYS A 87 11.13 -25.65 -6.98
N ILE A 88 11.10 -25.15 -5.75
CA ILE A 88 10.56 -25.86 -4.59
C ILE A 88 9.32 -25.12 -4.07
N SER A 89 8.15 -25.76 -4.14
CA SER A 89 6.89 -25.17 -3.69
C SER A 89 6.61 -25.47 -2.23
N LYS A 90 6.22 -24.45 -1.46
CA LYS A 90 5.92 -24.59 -0.03
C LYS A 90 4.61 -25.33 0.22
N PHE A 91 3.56 -25.05 -0.60
CA PHE A 91 2.27 -25.68 -0.47
C PHE A 91 1.69 -26.10 -1.82
N SER A 92 1.13 -27.30 -1.87
CA SER A 92 0.55 -27.86 -3.08
C SER A 92 -0.81 -27.26 -3.47
N ARG A 93 -1.58 -26.76 -2.49
CA ARG A 93 -2.93 -26.21 -2.68
C ARG A 93 -3.07 -24.72 -2.37
N ASN A 94 -1.96 -23.99 -2.32
CA ASN A 94 -2.02 -22.56 -2.10
C ASN A 94 -2.10 -21.83 -3.46
N PRO A 95 -3.22 -21.14 -3.79
CA PRO A 95 -3.35 -20.36 -5.03
C PRO A 95 -2.34 -19.21 -5.09
N ASN A 96 -1.79 -18.76 -3.96
CA ASN A 96 -0.78 -17.72 -3.89
C ASN A 96 0.66 -18.22 -4.12
N HIS A 97 0.83 -19.48 -4.55
CA HIS A 97 2.10 -20.06 -4.98
C HIS A 97 3.33 -19.54 -4.23
N TYR A 98 3.52 -19.99 -2.99
CA TYR A 98 4.77 -19.72 -2.28
C TYR A 98 5.82 -20.75 -2.72
N TYR A 99 6.92 -20.29 -3.30
CA TYR A 99 8.00 -21.19 -3.72
C TYR A 99 9.38 -20.52 -3.63
N HIS A 100 10.41 -21.35 -3.67
CA HIS A 100 11.80 -20.93 -3.81
C HIS A 100 12.34 -21.38 -5.16
N LEU A 101 13.05 -20.47 -5.83
CA LEU A 101 13.91 -20.79 -6.96
C LEU A 101 15.33 -20.82 -6.47
N ILE A 102 16.02 -21.96 -6.63
CA ILE A 102 17.46 -22.04 -6.43
C ILE A 102 18.11 -21.60 -7.72
N ILE A 103 18.88 -20.54 -7.67
CA ILE A 103 19.51 -19.91 -8.82
C ILE A 103 21.02 -19.97 -8.69
N LYS A 104 21.72 -20.03 -9.82
CA LYS A 104 23.16 -20.03 -9.91
C LYS A 104 23.64 -18.77 -10.63
N ASN A 105 24.46 -17.97 -9.98
CA ASN A 105 25.17 -16.88 -10.63
C ASN A 105 26.16 -17.44 -11.64
N LEU A 106 26.05 -17.06 -12.91
CA LEU A 106 26.88 -17.60 -13.98
C LEU A 106 28.32 -17.09 -13.95
N ARG A 107 28.58 -15.94 -13.32
CA ARG A 107 29.92 -15.37 -13.19
C ARG A 107 30.66 -15.89 -11.97
N THR A 108 30.04 -15.93 -10.80
CA THR A 108 30.69 -16.34 -9.53
C THR A 108 30.53 -17.81 -9.19
N ASN A 109 29.66 -18.54 -9.90
CA ASN A 109 29.23 -19.90 -9.59
C ASN A 109 28.63 -20.06 -8.18
N GLN A 110 28.18 -18.98 -7.57
CA GLN A 110 27.47 -18.99 -6.29
C GLN A 110 26.01 -19.40 -6.48
N LEU A 111 25.52 -20.24 -5.57
CA LEU A 111 24.12 -20.56 -5.48
C LEU A 111 23.40 -19.54 -4.58
N ASP A 112 22.25 -19.10 -5.01
CA ASP A 112 21.40 -18.17 -4.29
C ASP A 112 19.94 -18.64 -4.32
N VAL A 113 19.06 -17.97 -3.60
CA VAL A 113 17.63 -18.27 -3.54
C VAL A 113 16.78 -17.05 -3.82
N LEU A 114 15.86 -17.18 -4.77
CA LEU A 114 14.78 -16.22 -4.97
C LEU A 114 13.50 -16.78 -4.36
N THR A 115 12.96 -16.08 -3.39
CA THR A 115 11.72 -16.48 -2.72
C THR A 115 10.54 -15.72 -3.29
N ARG A 116 9.58 -16.43 -3.85
CA ARG A 116 8.30 -15.89 -4.26
C ARG A 116 7.38 -15.84 -3.05
N VAL A 117 7.01 -14.64 -2.66
CA VAL A 117 6.01 -14.37 -1.62
C VAL A 117 4.92 -13.47 -2.19
N ALA A 118 3.68 -13.64 -1.77
CA ALA A 118 2.56 -12.84 -2.27
C ALA A 118 2.50 -11.45 -1.62
N TYR A 119 3.02 -11.31 -0.41
CA TYR A 119 2.85 -10.10 0.41
C TYR A 119 4.05 -9.86 1.32
N LYS A 120 4.12 -8.64 1.85
CA LYS A 120 4.95 -8.31 3.02
C LYS A 120 4.06 -7.74 4.10
N HIS A 121 4.11 -8.37 5.27
CA HIS A 121 3.44 -7.91 6.48
C HIS A 121 4.41 -7.06 7.31
N ASN A 122 3.92 -5.96 7.86
CA ASN A 122 4.62 -5.14 8.83
C ASN A 122 3.96 -5.27 10.21
N THR A 123 4.70 -4.96 11.27
CA THR A 123 4.27 -5.15 12.66
C THR A 123 3.07 -4.31 13.10
N GLU A 124 2.62 -3.35 12.29
CA GLU A 124 1.55 -2.39 12.60
C GLU A 124 0.28 -2.66 11.79
N SER A 125 -0.04 -3.91 11.50
CA SER A 125 -1.26 -4.32 10.76
C SER A 125 -1.40 -3.69 9.38
N TYR A 126 -0.31 -3.34 8.73
CA TYR A 126 -0.29 -2.92 7.34
C TYR A 126 0.79 -3.68 6.58
N GLY A 127 0.65 -3.75 5.28
CA GLY A 127 1.58 -4.43 4.41
C GLY A 127 1.38 -3.98 2.97
N TYR A 128 2.00 -4.68 2.06
CA TYR A 128 1.80 -4.48 0.63
C TYR A 128 1.89 -5.81 -0.11
N LEU A 129 1.28 -5.85 -1.27
CA LEU A 129 1.32 -6.99 -2.16
C LEU A 129 2.52 -6.89 -3.09
N TYR A 130 3.10 -8.04 -3.41
CA TYR A 130 4.13 -8.14 -4.41
C TYR A 130 3.54 -8.46 -5.78
N ASN A 131 4.07 -7.82 -6.80
CA ASN A 131 3.84 -8.19 -8.18
C ASN A 131 4.92 -9.21 -8.60
N ASN A 132 4.51 -10.45 -8.76
CA ASN A 132 5.38 -11.57 -9.09
C ASN A 132 5.19 -12.09 -10.53
N LYS A 133 4.52 -11.33 -11.42
CA LYS A 133 4.18 -11.79 -12.78
C LYS A 133 5.37 -12.33 -13.55
N VAL A 134 6.54 -11.69 -13.44
CA VAL A 134 7.77 -12.16 -14.09
C VAL A 134 8.29 -13.42 -13.40
N MET A 135 8.37 -13.40 -12.05
CA MET A 135 8.85 -14.55 -11.29
C MET A 135 7.99 -15.81 -11.54
N ASP A 136 6.68 -15.65 -11.71
CA ASP A 136 5.75 -16.77 -11.97
C ASP A 136 5.97 -17.43 -13.35
N GLN A 137 6.67 -16.76 -14.27
CA GLN A 137 7.04 -17.30 -15.59
C GLN A 137 8.40 -18.00 -15.60
N LEU A 138 9.15 -17.92 -14.49
CA LEU A 138 10.46 -18.56 -14.40
C LEU A 138 10.31 -20.04 -14.09
N ASP A 139 10.94 -20.87 -14.95
CA ASP A 139 11.02 -22.31 -14.78
C ASP A 139 12.48 -22.79 -14.73
N ILE A 140 12.69 -24.08 -14.44
CA ILE A 140 14.02 -24.70 -14.41
C ILE A 140 14.69 -24.53 -15.78
N ASP A 141 16.01 -24.31 -15.77
CA ASP A 141 16.86 -24.02 -16.93
C ASP A 141 16.62 -22.65 -17.60
N TYR A 142 15.76 -21.80 -17.05
CA TYR A 142 15.63 -20.41 -17.51
C TYR A 142 16.82 -19.57 -17.07
N THR A 143 17.33 -18.73 -17.97
CA THR A 143 18.42 -17.79 -17.66
C THR A 143 17.87 -16.39 -17.48
N ILE A 144 17.89 -15.90 -16.24
CA ILE A 144 17.50 -14.55 -15.86
C ILE A 144 18.66 -13.62 -16.21
N LYS A 145 18.36 -12.54 -16.96
CA LYS A 145 19.38 -11.59 -17.41
C LYS A 145 19.67 -10.52 -16.38
N ARG A 146 20.89 -10.00 -16.42
CA ARG A 146 21.29 -8.83 -15.64
C ARG A 146 20.36 -7.65 -15.94
N GLY A 147 19.91 -6.96 -14.89
CA GLY A 147 19.01 -5.83 -14.98
C GLY A 147 17.52 -6.20 -15.08
N GLU A 148 17.20 -7.47 -15.26
CA GLU A 148 15.83 -7.95 -15.25
C GLU A 148 15.19 -7.79 -13.86
N ILE A 149 13.95 -7.28 -13.81
CA ILE A 149 13.20 -7.08 -12.58
C ILE A 149 12.24 -8.25 -12.42
N VAL A 150 12.52 -9.12 -11.48
CA VAL A 150 11.76 -10.35 -11.25
C VAL A 150 10.62 -10.17 -10.26
N ARG A 151 10.69 -9.16 -9.38
CA ARG A 151 9.64 -8.82 -8.42
C ARG A 151 9.56 -7.32 -8.19
N SER A 152 8.34 -6.81 -8.09
CA SER A 152 8.04 -5.44 -7.66
C SER A 152 6.89 -5.44 -6.64
N SER A 153 6.38 -4.27 -6.25
CA SER A 153 5.19 -4.15 -5.40
C SER A 153 4.21 -3.16 -6.01
N ASP A 154 2.97 -3.14 -5.52
CA ASP A 154 1.91 -2.23 -5.98
C ASP A 154 2.24 -0.74 -5.75
N ALA A 155 3.29 -0.45 -4.96
CA ALA A 155 3.80 0.91 -4.80
C ALA A 155 4.66 1.40 -5.99
N PHE A 156 4.77 0.60 -7.07
CA PHE A 156 5.53 0.93 -8.27
C PHE A 156 4.72 0.63 -9.52
N ASP A 157 4.82 1.51 -10.50
CA ASP A 157 4.22 1.29 -11.83
C ASP A 157 5.05 0.30 -12.68
N SER A 158 4.61 0.09 -13.92
CA SER A 158 5.29 -0.80 -14.88
C SER A 158 6.72 -0.33 -15.24
N HIS A 159 7.01 0.95 -15.06
CA HIS A 159 8.32 1.56 -15.32
C HIS A 159 9.20 1.68 -14.06
N MET A 160 8.77 1.08 -12.96
CA MET A 160 9.42 1.13 -11.65
C MET A 160 9.48 2.55 -11.04
N ASN A 161 8.56 3.41 -11.42
CA ASN A 161 8.37 4.67 -10.73
C ASN A 161 7.54 4.44 -9.47
N ARG A 162 7.92 5.12 -8.40
CA ARG A 162 7.21 4.99 -7.14
C ARG A 162 5.89 5.76 -7.13
N CYS A 163 4.81 5.04 -6.83
CA CYS A 163 3.44 5.53 -6.74
C CYS A 163 2.92 5.31 -5.32
N ASP A 164 2.77 6.38 -4.52
CA ASP A 164 2.31 6.28 -3.13
C ASP A 164 0.89 6.86 -2.94
N GLY A 165 0.29 7.44 -3.96
CA GLY A 165 -0.97 8.16 -3.85
C GLY A 165 -1.80 8.13 -5.12
N VAL A 166 -2.80 9.00 -5.16
CA VAL A 166 -3.71 9.20 -6.29
C VAL A 166 -3.93 10.68 -6.55
N ASN A 167 -4.23 11.03 -7.80
CA ASN A 167 -4.57 12.38 -8.21
C ASN A 167 -6.08 12.61 -7.99
N LEU A 168 -6.44 13.49 -7.05
CA LEU A 168 -7.83 13.75 -6.71
C LEU A 168 -8.21 15.20 -7.02
N LEU A 169 -9.39 15.38 -7.60
CA LEU A 169 -9.94 16.71 -7.89
C LEU A 169 -10.24 17.42 -6.57
N THR A 170 -9.43 18.41 -6.28
CA THR A 170 -9.39 19.10 -4.99
C THR A 170 -9.86 20.52 -5.11
N ALA A 171 -10.64 20.99 -4.15
CA ALA A 171 -11.02 22.40 -4.02
C ALA A 171 -10.76 22.95 -2.63
N TYR A 172 -10.35 24.22 -2.58
CA TYR A 172 -10.16 24.95 -1.33
C TYR A 172 -11.42 25.73 -0.99
N ILE A 173 -12.29 25.11 -0.19
CA ILE A 173 -13.60 25.63 0.19
C ILE A 173 -13.87 25.40 1.67
N CYS A 174 -14.33 26.45 2.38
CA CYS A 174 -14.76 26.32 3.76
C CYS A 174 -16.19 25.74 3.80
N ARG A 175 -16.33 24.59 4.44
CA ARG A 175 -17.59 23.91 4.72
C ARG A 175 -17.67 23.57 6.21
N ASP A 176 -18.84 23.21 6.70
CA ASP A 176 -19.09 23.00 8.13
C ASP A 176 -18.12 22.01 8.79
N LYS A 177 -17.67 20.98 8.06
CA LYS A 177 -16.75 19.96 8.59
C LYS A 177 -15.32 20.08 8.08
N THR A 178 -14.98 21.14 7.36
CA THR A 178 -13.61 21.44 6.93
C THR A 178 -12.90 22.44 7.84
N MET A 179 -13.29 22.55 9.11
CA MET A 179 -12.63 23.44 10.07
C MET A 179 -11.23 22.90 10.40
N GLU A 180 -10.26 23.82 10.54
CA GLU A 180 -8.84 23.50 10.81
C GLU A 180 -8.30 22.44 9.84
N ASP A 181 -7.94 21.26 10.33
CA ASP A 181 -7.38 20.14 9.58
C ASP A 181 -8.43 19.11 9.13
N GLY A 182 -9.70 19.42 9.26
CA GLY A 182 -10.79 18.57 8.78
C GLY A 182 -10.86 18.58 7.27
N ILE A 183 -10.95 17.40 6.66
CA ILE A 183 -11.04 17.20 5.22
C ILE A 183 -12.30 16.42 4.91
N GLN A 184 -13.10 16.92 3.97
CA GLN A 184 -14.20 16.14 3.41
C GLN A 184 -13.73 15.42 2.15
N VAL A 185 -14.09 14.13 2.06
CA VAL A 185 -13.69 13.24 0.97
C VAL A 185 -14.96 12.63 0.38
N SER A 186 -15.04 12.50 -0.94
CA SER A 186 -16.14 11.80 -1.60
C SER A 186 -16.05 10.29 -1.40
N GLU A 187 -17.16 9.57 -1.54
CA GLU A 187 -17.18 8.11 -1.48
C GLU A 187 -16.28 7.48 -2.56
N SER A 188 -16.32 8.00 -3.77
CA SER A 188 -15.47 7.54 -4.87
C SER A 188 -13.98 7.79 -4.60
N ALA A 189 -13.61 8.94 -4.02
CA ALA A 189 -12.23 9.22 -3.65
C ALA A 189 -11.77 8.34 -2.48
N ALA A 190 -12.63 8.05 -1.51
CA ALA A 190 -12.31 7.10 -0.44
C ALA A 190 -12.00 5.70 -0.99
N LEU A 191 -12.73 5.24 -2.01
CA LEU A 191 -12.44 3.98 -2.69
C LEU A 191 -11.10 3.97 -3.42
N LYS A 192 -10.69 5.11 -4.03
CA LYS A 192 -9.36 5.27 -4.65
C LYS A 192 -8.23 5.24 -3.60
N LEU A 193 -8.49 5.73 -2.39
CA LEU A 193 -7.55 5.72 -1.26
C LEU A 193 -7.57 4.41 -0.46
N ALA A 194 -8.23 3.36 -0.95
CA ALA A 194 -8.20 2.04 -0.31
C ALA A 194 -6.78 1.46 -0.31
N SER A 195 -6.40 0.84 0.79
CA SER A 195 -5.09 0.21 0.98
C SER A 195 -5.21 -1.27 1.35
N PRO A 196 -4.23 -2.12 1.02
CA PRO A 196 -4.19 -3.48 1.53
C PRO A 196 -3.89 -3.44 3.03
N LEU A 197 -4.76 -4.04 3.83
CA LEU A 197 -4.54 -4.29 5.24
C LEU A 197 -4.26 -5.78 5.42
N ILE A 198 -3.04 -6.09 5.85
CA ILE A 198 -2.61 -7.48 6.10
C ILE A 198 -2.51 -7.66 7.59
N SER A 199 -3.29 -8.58 8.13
CA SER A 199 -3.30 -8.89 9.55
C SER A 199 -3.11 -10.39 9.78
N VAL A 200 -2.58 -10.72 10.97
CA VAL A 200 -2.35 -12.11 11.38
C VAL A 200 -3.29 -12.45 12.52
N ILE A 201 -4.16 -13.42 12.30
CA ILE A 201 -5.04 -13.97 13.33
C ILE A 201 -4.32 -15.19 13.93
N GLN A 202 -3.86 -15.04 15.18
CA GLN A 202 -3.22 -16.13 15.90
C GLN A 202 -4.27 -16.95 16.65
N ILE A 203 -4.38 -18.23 16.29
CA ILE A 203 -5.31 -19.18 16.87
C ILE A 203 -4.49 -20.21 17.66
N GLN A 204 -4.69 -20.27 18.96
CA GLN A 204 -4.02 -21.24 19.82
C GLN A 204 -4.97 -22.37 20.15
N LEU A 205 -4.57 -23.59 19.82
CA LEU A 205 -5.31 -24.84 20.07
C LEU A 205 -4.50 -25.66 21.11
N ASN A 206 -5.07 -25.86 22.30
CA ASN A 206 -4.48 -26.73 23.31
C ASN A 206 -4.90 -28.19 23.04
N ASP A 207 -4.24 -29.14 23.72
CA ASP A 207 -4.48 -30.57 23.49
C ASP A 207 -5.93 -31.02 23.72
N ASN A 208 -6.67 -30.33 24.59
CA ASN A 208 -8.07 -30.64 24.93
C ASN A 208 -9.08 -29.76 24.19
N ASP A 209 -8.62 -28.93 23.25
CA ASP A 209 -9.50 -28.05 22.49
C ASP A 209 -9.93 -28.69 21.17
N ILE A 210 -11.16 -28.45 20.76
CA ILE A 210 -11.71 -28.81 19.44
C ILE A 210 -11.92 -27.54 18.62
N ILE A 211 -11.43 -27.56 17.40
CA ILE A 211 -11.79 -26.57 16.39
C ILE A 211 -13.17 -26.95 15.81
N LEU A 212 -14.09 -25.99 15.72
CA LEU A 212 -15.44 -26.26 15.22
C LEU A 212 -15.46 -26.33 13.68
N ASN A 213 -16.34 -27.20 13.14
CA ASN A 213 -16.49 -27.39 11.69
C ASN A 213 -17.35 -26.28 11.05
N LEU A 214 -16.76 -25.08 10.87
CA LEU A 214 -17.51 -23.91 10.38
C LEU A 214 -17.65 -23.88 8.85
N TYR A 215 -16.72 -24.47 8.12
CA TYR A 215 -16.63 -24.39 6.65
C TYR A 215 -16.83 -25.74 5.97
N GLY A 216 -16.80 -26.84 6.75
CA GLY A 216 -16.94 -28.19 6.23
C GLY A 216 -18.37 -28.62 6.04
N ASP A 217 -18.52 -29.71 5.32
CA ASP A 217 -19.77 -30.41 5.11
C ASP A 217 -19.81 -31.75 5.90
N ASP A 218 -20.69 -32.69 5.51
CA ASP A 218 -20.78 -33.98 6.15
C ASP A 218 -19.64 -34.96 5.81
N ASN A 219 -18.88 -34.65 4.75
CA ASN A 219 -17.79 -35.49 4.27
C ASN A 219 -16.42 -34.95 4.70
N GLU A 220 -16.25 -33.61 4.75
CA GLU A 220 -14.98 -32.94 5.02
C GLU A 220 -15.08 -32.04 6.26
N TYR A 221 -14.14 -32.22 7.19
CA TYR A 221 -14.08 -31.41 8.42
C TYR A 221 -13.16 -30.20 8.19
N LEU A 222 -13.74 -28.99 8.15
CA LEU A 222 -13.02 -27.72 7.91
C LEU A 222 -13.30 -26.74 9.03
N GLY A 223 -12.32 -26.53 9.90
CA GLY A 223 -12.42 -25.61 11.03
C GLY A 223 -11.97 -24.19 10.71
N ILE A 224 -11.19 -24.01 9.66
CA ILE A 224 -10.67 -22.74 9.16
C ILE A 224 -10.87 -22.65 7.65
N PRO A 225 -11.01 -21.45 7.09
CA PRO A 225 -11.13 -21.29 5.64
C PRO A 225 -9.84 -21.70 4.94
N TYR A 226 -9.95 -22.13 3.68
CA TYR A 226 -8.79 -22.40 2.85
C TYR A 226 -8.07 -21.12 2.44
N VAL A 227 -6.77 -21.25 2.14
CA VAL A 227 -6.01 -20.15 1.52
C VAL A 227 -6.62 -19.83 0.15
N GLY A 228 -6.88 -18.53 -0.09
CA GLY A 228 -7.58 -18.02 -1.26
C GLY A 228 -9.10 -17.84 -1.06
N GLU A 229 -9.65 -18.29 0.06
CA GLU A 229 -11.08 -18.17 0.36
C GLU A 229 -11.41 -16.79 0.94
N LYS A 230 -12.56 -16.26 0.53
CA LYS A 230 -13.09 -14.99 1.03
C LYS A 230 -14.06 -15.23 2.17
N VAL A 231 -13.79 -14.62 3.30
CA VAL A 231 -14.61 -14.68 4.50
C VAL A 231 -15.22 -13.31 4.75
N LYS A 232 -16.54 -13.29 4.92
CA LYS A 232 -17.25 -12.07 5.31
C LYS A 232 -16.94 -11.69 6.76
N ASN A 233 -17.12 -10.40 7.07
CA ASN A 233 -16.98 -9.88 8.43
C ASN A 233 -17.68 -10.81 9.44
N GLY A 234 -16.94 -11.36 10.38
CA GLY A 234 -17.46 -12.26 11.38
C GLY A 234 -16.46 -13.26 11.93
N ILE A 235 -16.96 -14.43 12.29
CA ILE A 235 -16.17 -15.49 12.93
C ILE A 235 -15.41 -16.27 11.88
N VAL A 236 -14.08 -16.24 11.96
CA VAL A 236 -13.16 -16.97 11.08
C VAL A 236 -12.89 -18.37 11.62
N CYS A 237 -12.82 -18.48 12.95
CA CYS A 237 -12.59 -19.76 13.62
C CYS A 237 -13.25 -19.74 15.00
N ALA A 238 -13.71 -20.87 15.45
CA ALA A 238 -14.20 -21.04 16.82
C ALA A 238 -13.64 -22.33 17.42
N ILE A 239 -13.26 -22.23 18.69
CA ILE A 239 -12.68 -23.32 19.45
C ILE A 239 -13.56 -23.61 20.67
N ARG A 240 -13.89 -24.89 20.86
CA ARG A 240 -14.56 -25.39 22.04
C ARG A 240 -13.57 -26.08 22.94
N ARG A 241 -13.51 -25.62 24.18
CA ARG A 241 -12.72 -26.26 25.21
C ARG A 241 -13.51 -27.38 25.83
N GLU A 242 -12.95 -28.57 25.82
CA GLU A 242 -13.58 -29.73 26.45
C GLU A 242 -12.75 -30.18 27.64
N ASN A 243 -13.47 -30.43 28.75
CA ASN A 243 -12.87 -30.90 29.99
C ASN A 243 -12.78 -32.44 30.07
N ASN A 244 -13.35 -33.16 29.11
CA ASN A 244 -13.44 -34.62 29.12
C ASN A 244 -13.28 -35.17 27.70
N GLU A 245 -12.30 -36.02 27.45
CA GLU A 245 -12.04 -36.60 26.13
C GLU A 245 -13.23 -37.44 25.61
N ASP A 246 -13.96 -38.10 26.50
CA ASP A 246 -15.12 -38.90 26.14
C ASP A 246 -16.27 -38.09 25.51
N SER A 247 -16.40 -36.81 25.88
CA SER A 247 -17.44 -35.94 25.31
C SER A 247 -17.15 -35.51 23.88
N LEU A 248 -15.88 -35.48 23.47
CA LEU A 248 -15.45 -35.17 22.11
C LEU A 248 -15.99 -36.19 21.09
N TYR A 249 -16.00 -37.48 21.46
CA TYR A 249 -16.45 -38.56 20.60
C TYR A 249 -17.97 -38.68 20.54
N THR A 250 -18.67 -38.12 21.53
CA THR A 250 -20.15 -38.22 21.64
C THR A 250 -20.88 -37.05 21.00
N GLN A 251 -20.19 -35.95 20.65
CA GLN A 251 -20.82 -34.82 19.97
C GLN A 251 -21.17 -35.15 18.53
N SER A 252 -22.44 -34.91 18.16
CA SER A 252 -22.85 -35.05 16.77
C SER A 252 -22.15 -34.01 15.89
N ARG A 253 -21.91 -34.34 14.62
CA ARG A 253 -21.31 -33.39 13.64
C ARG A 253 -22.08 -32.07 13.55
N GLU A 254 -23.41 -32.10 13.72
CA GLU A 254 -24.25 -30.90 13.76
C GLU A 254 -23.96 -30.02 14.96
N MET A 255 -23.67 -30.60 16.14
CA MET A 255 -23.30 -29.82 17.33
C MET A 255 -21.96 -29.14 17.17
N LEU A 256 -21.06 -29.69 16.36
CA LEU A 256 -19.75 -29.09 16.06
C LEU A 256 -19.83 -27.96 15.01
N LYS A 257 -20.96 -27.80 14.34
CA LYS A 257 -21.22 -26.62 13.46
C LYS A 257 -21.83 -25.45 14.24
N ASN A 258 -22.45 -25.68 15.40
CA ASN A 258 -23.13 -24.64 16.18
C ASN A 258 -22.20 -24.01 17.20
N ILE A 259 -22.02 -22.70 17.10
CA ILE A 259 -21.17 -21.92 18.02
C ILE A 259 -21.96 -21.60 19.29
N LEU A 260 -21.42 -22.01 20.45
CA LEU A 260 -21.98 -21.71 21.77
C LEU A 260 -21.42 -20.39 22.31
N MET A 261 -22.07 -19.80 23.32
CA MET A 261 -21.57 -18.60 23.98
C MET A 261 -20.22 -18.80 24.68
N SER A 262 -19.97 -20.02 25.17
CA SER A 262 -18.73 -20.43 25.86
C SER A 262 -17.55 -20.64 24.91
N ASP A 263 -17.79 -20.78 23.60
CA ASP A 263 -16.71 -21.05 22.65
C ASP A 263 -15.82 -19.81 22.45
N THR A 264 -14.52 -20.05 22.31
CA THR A 264 -13.56 -18.99 21.95
C THR A 264 -13.68 -18.69 20.46
N LYS A 265 -13.93 -17.42 20.12
CA LYS A 265 -14.20 -16.97 18.76
C LYS A 265 -13.05 -16.09 18.27
N TYR A 266 -12.58 -16.38 17.07
CA TYR A 266 -11.60 -15.57 16.36
C TYR A 266 -12.31 -14.83 15.21
N LEU A 267 -12.17 -13.52 15.19
CA LEU A 267 -12.96 -12.64 14.33
C LEU A 267 -12.09 -11.97 13.28
N ALA A 268 -12.60 -11.91 12.06
CA ALA A 268 -12.16 -10.95 11.06
C ALA A 268 -12.90 -9.62 11.24
N ARG A 269 -12.22 -8.50 11.09
CA ARG A 269 -12.79 -7.15 11.27
C ARG A 269 -13.48 -6.59 10.03
N GLY A 270 -13.47 -7.30 8.93
CA GLY A 270 -14.07 -6.89 7.66
C GLY A 270 -14.21 -8.08 6.74
N ASP A 271 -14.55 -7.85 5.49
CA ASP A 271 -14.50 -8.87 4.46
C ASP A 271 -13.03 -9.11 4.09
N VAL A 272 -12.54 -10.30 4.40
CA VAL A 272 -11.13 -10.67 4.27
C VAL A 272 -10.94 -11.83 3.31
N GLU A 273 -9.76 -11.88 2.71
CA GLU A 273 -9.27 -13.04 1.96
C GLU A 273 -8.12 -13.68 2.72
N VAL A 274 -8.15 -15.00 2.88
CA VAL A 274 -7.05 -15.73 3.50
C VAL A 274 -5.93 -15.87 2.48
N ILE A 275 -4.77 -15.26 2.77
CA ILE A 275 -3.65 -15.24 1.83
C ILE A 275 -2.51 -16.18 2.20
N ASP A 276 -2.41 -16.56 3.46
CA ASP A 276 -1.40 -17.53 3.93
C ASP A 276 -1.85 -18.20 5.23
N LEU A 277 -1.26 -19.36 5.53
CA LEU A 277 -1.49 -20.11 6.72
C LEU A 277 -0.20 -20.78 7.18
N ASN A 278 0.17 -20.57 8.45
CA ASN A 278 1.31 -21.23 9.06
C ASN A 278 0.87 -22.01 10.29
N ILE A 279 1.36 -23.26 10.42
CA ILE A 279 1.06 -24.13 11.56
C ILE A 279 2.35 -24.49 12.27
N TYR A 280 2.30 -24.39 13.60
CA TYR A 280 3.37 -24.79 14.51
C TYR A 280 2.78 -25.72 15.56
N SER A 281 3.33 -26.91 15.73
CA SER A 281 2.84 -27.87 16.72
C SER A 281 3.97 -28.44 17.55
N ASN A 282 3.79 -28.40 18.88
CA ASN A 282 4.68 -29.08 19.82
C ASN A 282 4.30 -30.54 20.03
N ASN A 283 3.10 -30.93 19.59
CA ASN A 283 2.61 -32.31 19.67
C ASN A 283 1.95 -32.70 18.34
N PRO A 284 2.76 -33.10 17.33
CA PRO A 284 2.22 -33.46 16.01
C PRO A 284 1.32 -34.71 16.02
N ASP A 285 1.42 -35.57 17.04
CA ASP A 285 0.61 -36.78 17.13
C ASP A 285 -0.86 -36.42 17.38
N THR A 286 -1.15 -35.38 18.16
CA THR A 286 -2.53 -34.89 18.36
C THR A 286 -3.18 -34.35 17.08
N LEU A 287 -2.38 -33.86 16.12
CA LEU A 287 -2.90 -33.46 14.81
C LEU A 287 -3.31 -34.65 13.95
N ARG A 288 -2.58 -35.77 14.07
CA ARG A 288 -2.82 -37.01 13.29
C ARG A 288 -3.96 -37.84 13.82
N GLU A 289 -4.12 -37.93 15.14
CA GLU A 289 -5.07 -38.82 15.78
C GLU A 289 -6.51 -38.30 15.75
N ARG A 290 -6.72 -37.00 15.72
CA ARG A 290 -8.06 -36.39 15.80
C ARG A 290 -8.62 -36.04 14.42
N HIS A 291 -9.78 -36.56 14.08
CA HIS A 291 -10.48 -36.23 12.83
C HIS A 291 -10.80 -34.74 12.71
N SER A 292 -11.08 -34.05 13.81
CA SER A 292 -11.27 -32.58 13.83
C SER A 292 -10.05 -31.80 13.40
N ASN A 293 -8.87 -32.40 13.44
CA ASN A 293 -7.60 -31.78 13.08
C ASN A 293 -7.10 -32.20 11.69
N SER A 294 -7.89 -32.94 10.90
CA SER A 294 -7.47 -33.46 9.58
C SER A 294 -6.98 -32.37 8.64
N GLN A 295 -7.65 -31.22 8.61
CA GLN A 295 -7.23 -30.06 7.83
C GLN A 295 -5.87 -29.50 8.31
N LEU A 296 -5.71 -29.38 9.63
CA LEU A 296 -4.46 -28.88 10.23
C LEU A 296 -3.30 -29.83 9.99
N ASN A 297 -3.55 -31.15 10.12
CA ASN A 297 -2.54 -32.17 9.82
C ASN A 297 -2.08 -32.09 8.37
N TYR A 298 -3.01 -31.88 7.44
CA TYR A 298 -2.66 -31.72 6.02
C TYR A 298 -1.66 -30.57 5.81
N TYR A 299 -1.91 -29.39 6.38
CA TYR A 299 -0.98 -28.25 6.25
C TYR A 299 0.35 -28.50 6.98
N TYR A 300 0.32 -29.20 8.11
CA TYR A 300 1.54 -29.58 8.84
C TYR A 300 2.41 -30.54 8.03
N GLU A 301 1.83 -31.58 7.46
CA GLU A 301 2.55 -32.54 6.61
C GLU A 301 3.08 -31.89 5.32
N ASP A 302 2.32 -30.97 4.73
CA ASP A 302 2.75 -30.21 3.56
C ASP A 302 3.97 -29.32 3.89
N LYS A 303 4.00 -28.70 5.09
CA LYS A 303 5.17 -27.98 5.60
C LYS A 303 6.39 -28.89 5.79
N GLN A 304 6.17 -30.10 6.36
CA GLN A 304 7.25 -31.06 6.55
C GLN A 304 7.84 -31.53 5.20
N ARG A 305 6.98 -31.81 4.23
CA ARG A 305 7.41 -32.18 2.86
C ARG A 305 8.23 -31.08 2.22
N TYR A 306 7.77 -29.84 2.28
CA TYR A 306 8.50 -28.68 1.77
C TYR A 306 9.91 -28.58 2.39
N MET A 307 10.03 -28.69 3.72
CA MET A 307 11.34 -28.64 4.39
C MET A 307 12.26 -29.77 3.94
N TYR A 308 11.72 -30.97 3.76
CA TYR A 308 12.45 -32.11 3.23
C TYR A 308 12.95 -31.85 1.80
N GLU A 309 12.11 -31.29 0.92
CA GLU A 309 12.47 -30.95 -0.45
C GLU A 309 13.60 -29.92 -0.51
N VAL A 310 13.54 -28.86 0.34
CA VAL A 310 14.63 -27.87 0.44
C VAL A 310 15.94 -28.52 0.86
N ILE A 311 15.92 -29.33 1.90
CA ILE A 311 17.13 -30.03 2.39
C ILE A 311 17.70 -30.94 1.29
N HIS A 312 16.85 -31.76 0.67
CA HIS A 312 17.25 -32.71 -0.35
C HIS A 312 17.81 -32.02 -1.61
N SER A 313 17.18 -30.95 -2.07
CA SER A 313 17.64 -30.17 -3.23
C SER A 313 19.02 -29.56 -2.98
N VAL A 314 19.23 -28.91 -1.83
CA VAL A 314 20.52 -28.30 -1.48
C VAL A 314 21.61 -29.38 -1.33
N GLU A 315 21.31 -30.53 -0.70
CA GLU A 315 22.27 -31.64 -0.54
C GLU A 315 22.64 -32.30 -1.90
N ASN A 316 21.67 -32.44 -2.80
CA ASN A 316 21.89 -32.92 -4.15
C ASN A 316 22.81 -31.96 -4.94
N LEU A 317 22.56 -30.64 -4.87
CA LEU A 317 23.43 -29.66 -5.52
C LEU A 317 24.85 -29.67 -4.94
N LYS A 318 24.99 -29.80 -3.61
CA LYS A 318 26.32 -29.97 -2.98
C LYS A 318 27.05 -31.23 -3.48
N SER A 319 26.34 -32.34 -3.63
CA SER A 319 26.94 -33.60 -4.15
C SER A 319 27.40 -33.48 -5.61
N ARG A 320 26.76 -32.58 -6.39
CA ARG A 320 27.15 -32.22 -7.76
C ARG A 320 28.32 -31.24 -7.83
N GLY A 321 28.91 -30.86 -6.68
CA GLY A 321 30.06 -29.96 -6.60
C GLY A 321 29.76 -28.48 -6.41
N TYR A 322 28.48 -28.09 -6.22
CA TYR A 322 28.10 -26.71 -5.91
C TYR A 322 28.21 -26.45 -4.40
N THR A 323 29.37 -25.97 -3.96
CA THR A 323 29.64 -25.75 -2.51
C THR A 323 29.54 -24.30 -2.08
N ASN A 324 29.53 -23.35 -3.02
CA ASN A 324 29.47 -21.91 -2.72
C ASN A 324 28.01 -21.45 -2.62
N LEU A 325 27.45 -21.44 -1.40
CA LEU A 325 26.08 -20.97 -1.12
C LEU A 325 26.10 -19.50 -0.76
N SER A 326 25.04 -18.78 -1.14
CA SER A 326 24.75 -17.46 -0.58
C SER A 326 24.33 -17.58 0.88
N ARG A 327 24.44 -16.49 1.62
CA ARG A 327 24.00 -16.42 3.01
C ARG A 327 22.52 -16.78 3.15
N ASP A 328 21.69 -16.27 2.27
CA ASP A 328 20.24 -16.45 2.33
C ASP A 328 19.83 -17.91 2.08
N LEU A 329 20.48 -18.57 1.11
CA LEU A 329 20.26 -19.99 0.85
C LEU A 329 20.78 -20.86 1.99
N GLU A 330 21.93 -20.50 2.59
CA GLU A 330 22.48 -21.22 3.74
C GLU A 330 21.58 -21.09 4.97
N GLU A 331 21.08 -19.88 5.27
CA GLU A 331 20.12 -19.62 6.36
C GLU A 331 18.82 -20.42 6.14
N LEU A 332 18.27 -20.43 4.93
CA LEU A 332 17.09 -21.24 4.58
C LEU A 332 17.34 -22.73 4.84
N TYR A 333 18.45 -23.26 4.35
CA TYR A 333 18.81 -24.68 4.53
C TYR A 333 18.97 -25.05 6.01
N ILE A 334 19.67 -24.24 6.79
CA ILE A 334 19.88 -24.47 8.22
C ILE A 334 18.54 -24.41 8.97
N ASN A 335 17.70 -23.45 8.67
CA ASN A 335 16.40 -23.31 9.32
C ASN A 335 15.49 -24.51 9.02
N CYS A 336 15.40 -24.93 7.75
CA CYS A 336 14.65 -26.13 7.38
C CYS A 336 15.19 -27.39 8.10
N LYS A 337 16.49 -27.54 8.21
CA LYS A 337 17.11 -28.70 8.90
C LYS A 337 16.85 -28.71 10.40
N ARG A 338 16.77 -27.55 11.03
CA ARG A 338 16.46 -27.40 12.47
C ARG A 338 14.98 -27.69 12.74
N GLU A 339 14.07 -27.12 11.97
CA GLU A 339 12.64 -27.33 12.13
C GLU A 339 12.22 -28.76 11.79
N PHE A 340 12.76 -29.34 10.71
CA PHE A 340 12.51 -30.74 10.34
C PHE A 340 13.01 -31.72 11.42
N GLY A 341 14.05 -31.35 12.17
CA GLY A 341 14.56 -32.10 13.32
C GLY A 341 13.72 -31.99 14.60
N GLY A 342 12.55 -31.39 14.57
CA GLY A 342 11.63 -31.23 15.70
C GLY A 342 11.92 -30.06 16.62
N MET A 343 12.78 -29.12 16.22
CA MET A 343 12.98 -27.87 16.94
C MET A 343 12.18 -26.76 16.26
N GLU A 344 10.90 -26.63 16.58
CA GLU A 344 10.12 -25.49 16.13
C GLU A 344 10.46 -24.23 16.96
N PHE A 345 11.05 -23.24 16.30
CA PHE A 345 11.33 -21.94 16.89
C PHE A 345 10.32 -20.90 16.39
N MET A 346 9.39 -20.52 17.28
CA MET A 346 8.80 -19.19 17.16
C MET A 346 9.74 -18.17 17.82
N LYS A 347 10.13 -17.14 17.09
CA LYS A 347 10.84 -16.00 17.68
C LYS A 347 10.06 -15.51 18.91
N GLU A 348 10.60 -15.73 20.11
CA GLU A 348 10.24 -15.07 21.36
C GLU A 348 8.93 -15.47 22.07
N LYS A 349 8.16 -16.47 21.64
CA LYS A 349 6.99 -16.92 22.42
C LYS A 349 6.97 -18.43 22.58
N THR A 350 6.92 -18.88 23.82
CA THR A 350 6.54 -20.25 24.15
C THR A 350 5.05 -20.43 23.92
N TYR A 351 4.65 -21.43 23.14
CA TYR A 351 3.25 -21.86 22.96
C TYR A 351 3.09 -23.30 23.43
N SER A 352 1.88 -23.65 23.88
CA SER A 352 1.50 -25.01 24.20
C SER A 352 0.52 -25.54 23.15
N GLY A 353 0.64 -26.83 22.79
CA GLY A 353 -0.23 -27.42 21.79
C GLY A 353 0.12 -26.97 20.36
N THR A 354 -0.90 -26.54 19.60
CA THR A 354 -0.77 -26.11 18.21
C THR A 354 -1.11 -24.61 18.08
N LEU A 355 -0.24 -23.86 17.41
CA LEU A 355 -0.47 -22.48 17.04
C LEU A 355 -0.69 -22.38 15.53
N ILE A 356 -1.77 -21.73 15.14
CA ILE A 356 -2.13 -21.45 13.76
C ILE A 356 -2.04 -19.95 13.55
N GLU A 357 -1.28 -19.52 12.57
CA GLU A 357 -1.23 -18.14 12.09
C GLU A 357 -1.95 -18.04 10.75
N LEU A 358 -3.13 -17.47 10.78
CA LEU A 358 -3.92 -17.20 9.60
C LEU A 358 -3.67 -15.77 9.16
N VAL A 359 -3.08 -15.60 7.99
CA VAL A 359 -2.80 -14.29 7.40
C VAL A 359 -3.95 -13.91 6.50
N VAL A 360 -4.56 -12.77 6.79
CA VAL A 360 -5.73 -12.28 6.08
C VAL A 360 -5.46 -10.92 5.45
N LEU A 361 -6.01 -10.73 4.25
CA LEU A 361 -5.95 -9.50 3.47
C LEU A 361 -7.35 -8.87 3.42
N GLU A 362 -7.42 -7.60 3.80
CA GLU A 362 -8.59 -6.76 3.68
C GLU A 362 -8.33 -5.61 2.72
N LYS A 363 -9.31 -5.28 1.88
CA LYS A 363 -9.32 -4.02 1.15
C LYS A 363 -9.85 -2.93 2.07
N ASN A 364 -8.96 -2.30 2.81
CA ASN A 364 -9.32 -1.30 3.80
C ASN A 364 -9.59 0.06 3.15
N ILE A 365 -10.86 0.48 3.16
CA ILE A 365 -11.31 1.79 2.70
C ILE A 365 -11.13 2.79 3.86
N PRO A 366 -10.64 4.02 3.61
CA PRO A 366 -10.54 5.03 4.65
C PRO A 366 -11.87 5.27 5.36
N SER A 367 -11.79 5.51 6.66
CA SER A 367 -12.93 5.88 7.50
C SER A 367 -12.76 7.30 8.08
N VAL A 368 -13.85 7.82 8.65
CA VAL A 368 -13.80 9.10 9.37
C VAL A 368 -12.82 8.99 10.54
N GLY A 369 -11.90 9.94 10.63
CA GLY A 369 -10.83 9.96 11.61
C GLY A 369 -9.47 9.48 11.08
N ASP A 370 -9.42 8.81 9.92
CA ASP A 370 -8.18 8.47 9.24
C ASP A 370 -7.48 9.71 8.71
N LYS A 371 -6.18 9.60 8.47
CA LYS A 371 -5.38 10.75 8.02
C LYS A 371 -4.91 10.57 6.59
N ILE A 372 -5.09 11.64 5.83
CA ILE A 372 -4.52 11.80 4.50
C ILE A 372 -3.59 13.01 4.46
N SER A 373 -2.72 13.05 3.48
CA SER A 373 -1.78 14.15 3.29
C SER A 373 -1.49 14.37 1.82
N ASN A 374 -0.93 15.55 1.51
CA ASN A 374 -0.36 15.88 0.22
C ASN A 374 1.16 16.02 0.30
N ARG A 375 1.83 16.25 -0.83
CA ARG A 375 3.29 16.40 -0.92
C ARG A 375 3.85 17.66 -0.25
N TYR A 376 3.01 18.53 0.30
CA TYR A 376 3.38 19.83 0.87
C TYR A 376 3.20 19.88 2.40
N GLY A 377 3.10 18.72 3.04
CA GLY A 377 2.88 18.63 4.47
C GLY A 377 1.48 19.06 4.92
N GLY A 378 0.51 19.06 4.00
CA GLY A 378 -0.90 19.38 4.25
C GLY A 378 -1.66 18.20 4.84
N LYS A 379 -1.22 17.71 6.01
CA LYS A 379 -1.88 16.61 6.71
C LYS A 379 -3.20 17.05 7.33
N GLY A 380 -4.26 16.26 7.10
CA GLY A 380 -5.54 16.45 7.75
C GLY A 380 -6.24 15.14 8.09
N VAL A 381 -7.33 15.27 8.81
CA VAL A 381 -8.17 14.16 9.25
C VAL A 381 -9.42 14.13 8.37
N ILE A 382 -9.80 12.96 7.88
CA ILE A 382 -11.09 12.79 7.20
C ILE A 382 -12.19 13.05 8.23
N SER A 383 -12.84 14.19 8.10
CA SER A 383 -13.92 14.62 9.00
C SER A 383 -15.29 14.07 8.56
N GLU A 384 -15.43 13.80 7.27
CA GLU A 384 -16.64 13.26 6.68
C GLU A 384 -16.35 12.60 5.33
N ILE A 385 -16.98 11.46 5.09
CA ILE A 385 -17.07 10.85 3.76
C ILE A 385 -18.46 11.18 3.24
N VAL A 386 -18.51 11.90 2.13
CA VAL A 386 -19.74 12.47 1.58
C VAL A 386 -20.11 11.72 0.31
N PRO A 387 -21.38 11.31 0.14
CA PRO A 387 -21.85 10.76 -1.13
C PRO A 387 -21.53 11.68 -2.30
N ASP A 388 -21.11 11.13 -3.43
CA ASP A 388 -20.61 11.91 -4.57
C ASP A 388 -21.62 12.98 -5.05
N HIS A 389 -22.92 12.66 -5.01
CA HIS A 389 -24.00 13.58 -5.41
C HIS A 389 -24.22 14.75 -4.42
N LEU A 390 -23.68 14.68 -3.20
CA LEU A 390 -23.71 15.74 -2.19
C LEU A 390 -22.39 16.52 -2.10
N MET A 391 -21.40 16.14 -2.92
CA MET A 391 -20.17 16.91 -3.04
C MET A 391 -20.39 18.19 -3.86
N PRO A 392 -19.58 19.24 -3.63
CA PRO A 392 -19.58 20.40 -4.51
C PRO A 392 -19.25 19.99 -5.96
N ILE A 393 -19.83 20.68 -6.91
CA ILE A 393 -19.70 20.36 -8.34
C ILE A 393 -19.02 21.52 -9.05
N VAL A 394 -18.10 21.22 -9.93
CA VAL A 394 -17.54 22.21 -10.86
C VAL A 394 -18.64 22.64 -11.83
N LYS A 395 -18.97 23.93 -11.85
CA LYS A 395 -20.11 24.46 -12.61
C LYS A 395 -20.03 24.15 -14.12
N ASP A 396 -18.85 24.29 -14.70
CA ASP A 396 -18.67 24.21 -16.14
C ASP A 396 -18.64 22.77 -16.65
N THR A 397 -18.06 21.84 -15.88
CA THR A 397 -17.86 20.45 -16.26
C THR A 397 -18.87 19.49 -15.65
N GLY A 398 -19.57 19.92 -14.60
CA GLY A 398 -20.46 19.04 -13.83
C GLY A 398 -19.74 17.97 -13.00
N LYS A 399 -18.39 17.97 -12.97
CA LYS A 399 -17.62 16.99 -12.22
C LYS A 399 -17.74 17.25 -10.71
N PRO A 400 -18.00 16.24 -9.89
CA PRO A 400 -17.98 16.39 -8.43
C PRO A 400 -16.55 16.58 -7.95
N ILE A 401 -16.37 17.46 -6.95
CA ILE A 401 -15.11 17.61 -6.22
C ILE A 401 -14.89 16.34 -5.39
N GLU A 402 -13.70 15.79 -5.45
CA GLU A 402 -13.35 14.56 -4.72
C GLU A 402 -12.87 14.87 -3.30
N VAL A 403 -12.17 16.01 -3.11
CA VAL A 403 -11.62 16.40 -1.80
C VAL A 403 -11.81 17.90 -1.56
N CYS A 404 -12.30 18.26 -0.37
CA CYS A 404 -12.42 19.64 0.07
C CYS A 404 -11.47 19.93 1.23
N PHE A 405 -10.58 20.89 1.04
CA PHE A 405 -9.70 21.45 2.07
C PHE A 405 -10.20 22.83 2.52
N ASN A 406 -9.88 23.18 3.76
CA ASN A 406 -10.09 24.52 4.24
C ASN A 406 -9.09 25.50 3.58
N SER A 407 -9.59 26.58 3.01
CA SER A 407 -8.78 27.60 2.35
C SER A 407 -7.79 28.32 3.30
N SER A 408 -8.12 28.45 4.58
CA SER A 408 -7.25 29.10 5.57
C SER A 408 -6.01 28.28 5.93
N THR A 409 -6.04 26.97 5.71
CA THR A 409 -4.89 26.09 6.03
C THR A 409 -3.65 26.39 5.20
N CYS A 410 -3.80 26.83 3.96
CA CYS A 410 -2.69 27.20 3.10
C CYS A 410 -2.01 28.48 3.59
N VAL A 411 -2.80 29.52 3.88
CA VAL A 411 -2.29 30.83 4.26
C VAL A 411 -1.55 30.77 5.60
N ASN A 412 -2.13 30.06 6.58
CA ASN A 412 -1.55 29.96 7.92
C ASN A 412 -0.27 29.11 7.98
N ARG A 413 -0.03 28.28 6.97
CA ARG A 413 1.05 27.28 7.00
C ARG A 413 2.16 27.53 6.02
N LEU A 414 2.03 28.50 5.14
CA LEU A 414 3.03 28.87 4.13
C LEU A 414 3.50 27.66 3.32
N ASN A 415 2.55 26.93 2.75
CA ASN A 415 2.78 25.76 1.89
C ASN A 415 2.16 25.98 0.49
N ASP A 416 2.59 27.04 -0.18
CA ASP A 416 2.03 27.51 -1.44
C ASP A 416 2.24 26.54 -2.61
N GLY A 417 3.16 25.60 -2.48
CA GLY A 417 3.39 24.56 -3.47
C GLY A 417 2.13 23.80 -3.86
N GLN A 418 1.23 23.55 -2.89
CA GLN A 418 -0.05 22.87 -3.17
C GLN A 418 -0.99 23.68 -4.08
N LEU A 419 -0.96 25.02 -3.97
CA LEU A 419 -1.75 25.88 -4.84
C LEU A 419 -1.17 25.94 -6.25
N LYS A 420 0.17 25.91 -6.37
CA LYS A 420 0.85 25.81 -7.67
C LYS A 420 0.51 24.50 -8.37
N GLU A 421 0.58 23.37 -7.67
CA GLU A 421 0.20 22.06 -8.21
C GLU A 421 -1.24 22.06 -8.71
N THR A 422 -2.20 22.42 -7.86
CA THR A 422 -3.62 22.48 -8.22
C THR A 422 -3.91 23.42 -9.39
N SER A 423 -3.21 24.57 -9.47
CA SER A 423 -3.40 25.51 -10.58
C SER A 423 -2.84 25.00 -11.89
N LEU A 424 -1.67 24.37 -11.90
CA LEU A 424 -1.07 23.85 -13.12
C LEU A 424 -1.84 22.63 -13.67
N THR A 425 -2.26 21.72 -12.82
CA THR A 425 -3.09 20.58 -13.23
C THR A 425 -4.44 21.05 -13.79
N HIS A 426 -5.03 22.08 -13.19
CA HIS A 426 -6.24 22.71 -13.73
C HIS A 426 -6.02 23.31 -15.12
N ILE A 427 -4.94 24.07 -15.33
CA ILE A 427 -4.61 24.66 -16.63
C ILE A 427 -4.42 23.56 -17.68
N GLY A 428 -3.66 22.51 -17.34
CA GLY A 428 -3.47 21.34 -18.21
C GLY A 428 -4.77 20.68 -18.63
N GLU A 429 -5.69 20.42 -17.68
CA GLU A 429 -7.01 19.86 -17.99
C GLU A 429 -7.81 20.78 -18.92
N ARG A 430 -7.78 22.10 -18.69
CA ARG A 430 -8.49 23.06 -19.54
C ARG A 430 -7.92 23.14 -20.95
N ILE A 431 -6.60 23.02 -21.12
CA ILE A 431 -5.95 22.95 -22.44
C ILE A 431 -6.44 21.72 -23.19
N LEU A 432 -6.46 20.55 -22.55
CA LEU A 432 -6.95 19.32 -23.21
C LEU A 432 -8.43 19.43 -23.59
N GLN A 433 -9.26 20.00 -22.72
CA GLN A 433 -10.67 20.26 -23.05
C GLN A 433 -10.82 21.22 -24.25
N PHE A 434 -10.01 22.27 -24.30
CA PHE A 434 -10.01 23.21 -25.41
C PHE A 434 -9.58 22.54 -26.73
N ILE A 435 -8.54 21.70 -26.68
CA ILE A 435 -8.09 20.91 -27.84
C ILE A 435 -9.18 19.97 -28.32
N GLN A 436 -9.84 19.25 -27.43
CA GLN A 436 -10.94 18.35 -27.78
C GLN A 436 -12.11 19.07 -28.44
N MET A 437 -12.39 20.32 -28.04
CA MET A 437 -13.52 21.09 -28.59
C MET A 437 -13.19 21.80 -29.90
N THR A 438 -11.92 22.21 -30.11
CA THR A 438 -11.58 23.15 -31.21
C THR A 438 -10.51 22.66 -32.16
N MET A 439 -9.63 21.76 -31.74
CA MET A 439 -8.41 21.37 -32.47
C MET A 439 -8.32 19.86 -32.76
N ILE A 440 -9.40 19.09 -32.59
CA ILE A 440 -9.37 17.63 -32.72
C ILE A 440 -8.94 17.16 -34.10
N ASN A 441 -9.13 17.97 -35.13
CA ASN A 441 -8.77 17.69 -36.53
C ASN A 441 -7.43 18.28 -36.99
N ASP A 442 -6.72 18.99 -36.10
CA ASP A 442 -5.42 19.59 -36.38
C ASP A 442 -4.42 19.18 -35.31
N THR A 443 -3.81 18.02 -35.52
CA THR A 443 -2.89 17.38 -34.58
C THR A 443 -1.66 18.25 -34.31
N ASP A 444 -1.11 18.89 -35.34
CA ASP A 444 0.09 19.74 -35.16
C ASP A 444 -0.25 21.01 -34.35
N ALA A 445 -1.42 21.62 -34.57
CA ALA A 445 -1.86 22.76 -33.75
C ALA A 445 -2.10 22.35 -32.28
N ALA A 446 -2.74 21.18 -32.07
CA ALA A 446 -2.99 20.63 -30.74
C ALA A 446 -1.69 20.34 -29.98
N ILE A 447 -0.72 19.68 -30.62
CA ILE A 447 0.58 19.39 -30.05
C ILE A 447 1.34 20.69 -29.75
N ASN A 448 1.28 21.69 -30.60
CA ASN A 448 1.93 22.98 -30.37
C ASN A 448 1.33 23.73 -29.16
N GLU A 449 0.01 23.61 -28.92
CA GLU A 449 -0.63 24.21 -27.77
C GLU A 449 -0.19 23.53 -26.45
N ILE A 450 -0.10 22.19 -26.44
CA ILE A 450 0.48 21.44 -25.33
C ILE A 450 1.94 21.82 -25.10
N LEU A 451 2.73 21.87 -26.17
CA LEU A 451 4.15 22.22 -26.12
C LEU A 451 4.38 23.61 -25.53
N LYS A 452 3.58 24.59 -25.93
CA LYS A 452 3.63 25.96 -25.41
C LYS A 452 3.41 26.00 -23.89
N PHE A 453 2.48 25.21 -23.39
CA PHE A 453 2.26 25.10 -21.94
C PHE A 453 3.45 24.44 -21.24
N ILE A 454 3.98 23.35 -21.78
CA ILE A 454 5.16 22.68 -21.23
C ILE A 454 6.37 23.61 -21.25
N GLU A 455 6.60 24.39 -22.31
CA GLU A 455 7.71 25.35 -22.45
C GLU A 455 7.64 26.45 -21.41
N MET A 456 6.44 26.95 -21.12
CA MET A 456 6.24 27.92 -20.03
C MET A 456 6.52 27.34 -18.65
N CYS A 457 6.23 26.07 -18.43
CA CYS A 457 6.39 25.41 -17.13
C CYS A 457 7.81 24.84 -16.94
N SER A 458 8.29 24.07 -17.90
CA SER A 458 9.55 23.31 -17.86
C SER A 458 10.25 23.34 -19.23
N PRO A 459 11.15 24.31 -19.47
CA PRO A 459 11.84 24.43 -20.76
C PRO A 459 12.63 23.17 -21.16
N ASP A 460 13.28 22.52 -20.18
CA ASP A 460 14.07 21.30 -20.43
C ASP A 460 13.17 20.16 -20.93
N GLN A 461 12.00 19.99 -20.33
CA GLN A 461 11.01 19.02 -20.78
C GLN A 461 10.49 19.36 -22.19
N ALA A 462 10.28 20.64 -22.48
CA ALA A 462 9.84 21.09 -23.78
C ALA A 462 10.86 20.75 -24.89
N GLU A 463 12.16 20.89 -24.65
CA GLU A 463 13.20 20.50 -25.60
C GLU A 463 13.18 18.99 -25.88
N MET A 464 13.05 18.19 -24.82
CA MET A 464 12.90 16.73 -24.95
C MET A 464 11.65 16.37 -25.75
N PHE A 465 10.53 17.00 -25.46
CA PHE A 465 9.26 16.80 -26.14
C PHE A 465 9.34 17.17 -27.63
N LYS A 466 9.94 18.33 -27.96
CA LYS A 466 10.21 18.75 -29.35
C LYS A 466 11.07 17.72 -30.08
N SER A 467 12.12 17.21 -29.44
CA SER A 467 13.01 16.22 -30.04
C SER A 467 12.32 14.89 -30.32
N LEU A 468 11.34 14.53 -29.49
CA LEU A 468 10.52 13.32 -29.65
C LEU A 468 9.53 13.47 -30.80
N ILE A 469 8.74 14.56 -30.79
CA ILE A 469 7.74 14.84 -31.83
C ILE A 469 8.34 14.96 -33.23
N ASN A 470 9.56 15.52 -33.33
CA ASN A 470 10.26 15.62 -34.62
C ASN A 470 10.67 14.25 -35.22
N LYS A 471 10.64 13.18 -34.45
CA LYS A 471 10.92 11.81 -34.90
C LYS A 471 9.67 11.04 -35.30
N TYR A 472 8.50 11.56 -34.98
CA TYR A 472 7.23 10.90 -35.22
C TYR A 472 6.68 11.21 -36.61
N ASP A 473 6.18 10.20 -37.28
CA ASP A 473 5.36 10.35 -38.48
C ASP A 473 3.97 10.92 -38.14
N PRO A 474 3.20 11.44 -39.10
CA PRO A 474 1.88 12.01 -38.83
C PRO A 474 0.93 11.04 -38.09
N GLU A 475 0.94 9.75 -38.46
CA GLU A 475 0.13 8.72 -37.78
C GLU A 475 0.55 8.51 -36.33
N ASP A 476 1.86 8.50 -36.04
CA ASP A 476 2.39 8.38 -34.67
C ASP A 476 2.03 9.60 -33.83
N LYS A 477 2.01 10.80 -34.40
CA LYS A 477 1.57 12.03 -33.72
C LYS A 477 0.09 11.97 -33.34
N ASP A 478 -0.77 11.43 -34.22
CA ASP A 478 -2.19 11.24 -33.94
C ASP A 478 -2.39 10.26 -32.76
N ILE A 479 -1.70 9.13 -32.77
CA ILE A 479 -1.74 8.14 -31.70
C ILE A 479 -1.24 8.75 -30.39
N PHE A 480 -0.16 9.51 -30.44
CA PHE A 480 0.43 10.18 -29.29
C PHE A 480 -0.51 11.24 -28.70
N LEU A 481 -1.10 12.08 -29.53
CA LEU A 481 -2.09 13.06 -29.09
C LEU A 481 -3.30 12.36 -28.46
N GLN A 482 -3.80 11.30 -29.09
CA GLN A 482 -4.93 10.55 -28.57
C GLN A 482 -4.62 9.94 -27.19
N SER A 483 -3.40 9.42 -27.00
CA SER A 483 -3.00 8.88 -25.67
C SER A 483 -3.04 9.95 -24.57
N ILE A 484 -2.59 11.18 -24.86
CA ILE A 484 -2.65 12.29 -23.90
C ILE A 484 -4.11 12.69 -23.62
N LEU A 485 -4.95 12.70 -24.64
CA LEU A 485 -6.37 13.04 -24.49
C LEU A 485 -7.13 11.97 -23.69
N ASP A 486 -6.78 10.71 -23.86
CA ASP A 486 -7.38 9.58 -23.12
C ASP A 486 -6.92 9.55 -21.64
N GLU A 487 -5.67 9.89 -21.36
CA GLU A 487 -5.17 10.09 -19.99
C GLU A 487 -5.84 11.29 -19.31
N GLY A 488 -6.18 12.33 -20.07
CA GLY A 488 -6.89 13.51 -19.59
C GLY A 488 -6.06 14.46 -18.73
N ASP A 489 -4.71 14.31 -18.72
CA ASP A 489 -3.79 15.13 -17.96
C ASP A 489 -2.50 15.40 -18.75
N ILE A 490 -1.91 16.59 -18.58
CA ILE A 490 -0.59 16.92 -19.10
C ILE A 490 0.44 16.72 -17.99
N VAL A 491 1.28 15.72 -18.14
CA VAL A 491 2.34 15.43 -17.17
C VAL A 491 3.46 16.48 -17.28
N LEU A 492 3.80 17.11 -16.16
CA LEU A 492 4.87 18.09 -16.05
C LEU A 492 6.02 17.55 -15.19
N SER A 493 7.26 17.71 -15.69
CA SER A 493 8.47 17.38 -14.94
C SER A 493 9.11 18.66 -14.40
N MET A 494 9.21 18.78 -13.07
CA MET A 494 9.66 19.98 -12.39
C MET A 494 10.67 19.62 -11.30
N LEU A 495 11.92 20.03 -11.47
CA LEU A 495 12.96 19.79 -10.48
C LEU A 495 12.58 20.43 -9.12
N PRO A 496 12.77 19.71 -8.00
CA PRO A 496 12.29 20.14 -6.68
C PRO A 496 12.95 21.43 -6.18
N SER A 497 14.17 21.69 -6.58
CA SER A 497 14.96 22.86 -6.14
C SER A 497 14.77 24.11 -6.99
N THR A 498 14.12 24.01 -8.14
CA THR A 498 13.93 25.15 -9.04
C THR A 498 12.66 25.92 -8.68
N ASP A 499 12.78 27.24 -8.50
CA ASP A 499 11.61 28.12 -8.34
C ASP A 499 11.12 28.59 -9.73
N SER A 500 10.86 27.61 -10.60
CA SER A 500 10.49 27.87 -11.99
C SER A 500 9.12 28.54 -12.14
N ILE A 501 8.22 28.31 -11.17
CA ILE A 501 6.85 28.84 -11.18
C ILE A 501 6.67 29.85 -10.04
N THR A 502 6.95 31.11 -10.31
CA THR A 502 6.58 32.23 -9.43
C THR A 502 5.10 32.59 -9.62
N LEU A 503 4.54 33.41 -8.72
CA LEU A 503 3.17 33.91 -8.87
C LEU A 503 3.00 34.75 -10.13
N ASP A 504 4.00 35.55 -10.49
CA ASP A 504 3.98 36.34 -11.72
C ASP A 504 3.97 35.44 -12.96
N LYS A 505 4.79 34.41 -12.98
CA LYS A 505 4.82 33.44 -14.07
C LYS A 505 3.51 32.66 -14.18
N LEU A 506 2.90 32.28 -13.06
CA LEU A 506 1.58 31.65 -13.05
C LEU A 506 0.52 32.61 -13.62
N SER A 507 0.58 33.90 -13.28
CA SER A 507 -0.29 34.93 -13.85
C SER A 507 -0.09 35.08 -15.37
N ASP A 508 1.16 34.98 -15.84
CA ASP A 508 1.46 35.07 -17.27
C ASP A 508 0.96 33.81 -18.02
N ILE A 509 1.03 32.64 -17.42
CA ILE A 509 0.42 31.41 -17.97
C ILE A 509 -1.10 31.59 -18.11
N TYR A 510 -1.80 32.13 -17.10
CA TYR A 510 -3.24 32.41 -17.21
C TYR A 510 -3.59 33.45 -18.28
N LYS A 511 -2.71 34.43 -18.54
CA LYS A 511 -2.89 35.41 -19.63
C LYS A 511 -2.74 34.76 -21.00
N GLU A 512 -1.79 33.80 -21.12
CA GLU A 512 -1.51 33.09 -22.35
C GLU A 512 -2.62 32.08 -22.70
N PHE A 513 -3.21 31.47 -21.68
CA PHE A 513 -4.33 30.53 -21.83
C PHE A 513 -5.63 31.11 -21.20
N PRO A 514 -6.24 32.13 -21.83
CA PRO A 514 -7.38 32.85 -21.24
C PRO A 514 -8.63 31.99 -21.06
N TYR A 515 -8.73 30.87 -21.76
CA TYR A 515 -9.80 29.88 -21.59
C TYR A 515 -9.61 28.98 -20.35
N ALA A 516 -8.42 28.97 -19.74
CA ALA A 516 -8.12 28.20 -18.52
C ALA A 516 -8.50 28.96 -17.23
N VAL A 517 -9.64 29.66 -17.24
CA VAL A 517 -10.13 30.38 -16.07
C VAL A 517 -10.50 29.41 -14.96
N GLN A 518 -10.19 29.81 -13.71
CA GLN A 518 -10.59 29.04 -12.53
C GLN A 518 -12.13 28.85 -12.45
N HIS A 519 -12.52 27.72 -11.90
CA HIS A 519 -13.93 27.31 -11.87
C HIS A 519 -14.74 28.01 -10.79
N GLN A 520 -15.99 28.34 -11.13
CA GLN A 520 -17.04 28.54 -10.13
C GLN A 520 -17.54 27.16 -9.66
N ILE A 521 -17.77 27.05 -8.37
CA ILE A 521 -18.21 25.81 -7.73
C ILE A 521 -19.66 25.95 -7.28
N LEU A 522 -20.47 24.95 -7.56
CA LEU A 522 -21.82 24.78 -7.05
C LEU A 522 -21.75 23.93 -5.79
N ALA A 523 -21.97 24.53 -4.63
CA ALA A 523 -21.99 23.83 -3.36
C ALA A 523 -23.43 23.43 -3.01
N PRO A 524 -23.71 22.16 -2.74
CA PRO A 524 -25.01 21.73 -2.26
C PRO A 524 -25.19 22.17 -0.81
N LEU A 525 -26.34 22.75 -0.52
CA LEU A 525 -26.82 23.10 0.83
C LEU A 525 -28.09 22.31 1.09
N MET A 526 -28.14 21.58 2.18
CA MET A 526 -29.34 20.86 2.60
C MET A 526 -30.20 21.78 3.49
N ASP A 527 -31.45 21.96 3.15
CA ASP A 527 -32.40 22.71 3.99
C ASP A 527 -32.88 21.81 5.15
N SER A 528 -33.61 22.42 6.10
CA SER A 528 -34.20 21.71 7.25
C SER A 528 -35.20 20.61 6.88
N ASN A 529 -35.66 20.58 5.64
CA ASN A 529 -36.60 19.60 5.10
C ASN A 529 -35.90 18.47 4.28
N GLY A 530 -34.56 18.50 4.21
CA GLY A 530 -33.79 17.53 3.45
C GLY A 530 -33.71 17.83 1.93
N ASN A 531 -34.18 18.99 1.45
CA ASN A 531 -34.05 19.35 0.05
C ASN A 531 -32.66 19.93 -0.23
N VAL A 532 -32.04 19.51 -1.33
CA VAL A 532 -30.73 20.01 -1.75
C VAL A 532 -30.92 21.26 -2.63
N ARG A 533 -30.33 22.38 -2.21
CA ARG A 533 -30.21 23.59 -3.00
C ARG A 533 -28.75 23.84 -3.33
N TYR A 534 -28.47 24.24 -4.56
CA TYR A 534 -27.11 24.57 -4.98
C TYR A 534 -26.85 26.06 -4.86
N THR A 535 -25.77 26.42 -4.20
CA THR A 535 -25.28 27.79 -4.10
C THR A 535 -23.99 27.93 -4.90
N ILE A 536 -23.96 28.94 -5.78
CA ILE A 536 -22.77 29.22 -6.59
C ILE A 536 -21.75 30.04 -5.79
N SER A 537 -20.47 29.73 -5.93
CA SER A 537 -19.41 30.54 -5.34
C SER A 537 -19.39 31.95 -5.95
N ARG A 538 -19.22 32.97 -5.11
CA ARG A 538 -19.20 34.37 -5.56
C ARG A 538 -18.04 34.68 -6.51
N ARG A 539 -16.91 34.01 -6.31
CA ARG A 539 -15.69 34.10 -7.12
C ARG A 539 -15.26 32.71 -7.54
N PRO A 540 -14.49 32.58 -8.62
CA PRO A 540 -13.79 31.34 -8.93
C PRO A 540 -12.92 30.93 -7.74
N LEU A 541 -12.83 29.62 -7.49
CA LEU A 541 -12.04 29.02 -6.42
C LEU A 541 -10.89 28.23 -7.03
N VAL A 542 -9.79 28.12 -6.28
CA VAL A 542 -8.68 27.23 -6.68
C VAL A 542 -9.19 25.79 -6.62
N CYS A 543 -9.22 25.18 -7.78
CA CYS A 543 -9.68 23.83 -7.97
C CYS A 543 -8.81 23.17 -9.05
N GLY A 544 -8.39 21.92 -8.83
CA GLY A 544 -7.57 21.14 -9.74
C GLY A 544 -7.15 19.84 -9.09
N LYS A 545 -6.52 18.96 -9.84
CA LYS A 545 -6.02 17.71 -9.30
C LYS A 545 -4.80 17.94 -8.42
N MET A 546 -4.76 17.28 -7.29
CA MET A 546 -3.64 17.27 -6.35
C MET A 546 -3.30 15.85 -5.96
N TYR A 547 -2.02 15.54 -5.84
CA TYR A 547 -1.55 14.23 -5.44
C TYR A 547 -1.71 14.02 -3.94
N ILE A 548 -2.55 13.06 -3.56
CA ILE A 548 -2.94 12.76 -2.17
C ILE A 548 -2.59 11.32 -1.86
N TYR A 549 -2.06 11.09 -0.65
CA TYR A 549 -1.74 9.77 -0.14
C TYR A 549 -2.30 9.57 1.28
N ARG A 550 -2.55 8.30 1.61
CA ARG A 550 -3.09 7.89 2.91
C ARG A 550 -1.96 7.60 3.89
N LEU A 551 -2.16 7.94 5.16
CA LEU A 551 -1.19 7.70 6.23
C LEU A 551 -1.58 6.49 7.06
N LYS A 552 -0.58 5.78 7.64
CA LYS A 552 -0.76 4.63 8.54
C LYS A 552 -1.45 4.93 9.86
N GLN A 553 -2.03 6.11 10.04
CA GLN A 553 -2.69 6.55 11.27
C GLN A 553 -4.19 6.30 11.15
N TYR A 554 -4.61 5.07 11.42
CA TYR A 554 -6.01 4.68 11.47
C TYR A 554 -6.69 5.21 12.73
N ALA A 555 -7.96 5.62 12.62
CA ALA A 555 -8.78 6.05 13.75
C ALA A 555 -8.98 4.90 14.74
N GLU A 556 -9.24 3.69 14.24
CA GLU A 556 -9.49 2.50 15.05
C GLU A 556 -8.30 2.12 15.94
N GLU A 557 -7.07 2.30 15.50
CA GLU A 557 -5.88 1.99 16.29
C GLU A 557 -5.68 2.96 17.47
N LYS A 558 -6.32 4.12 17.42
CA LYS A 558 -6.23 5.15 18.47
C LYS A 558 -7.35 5.06 19.49
N PHE A 559 -8.34 4.22 19.23
CA PHE A 559 -9.43 3.97 20.14
C PHE A 559 -8.97 3.09 21.31
N SER A 560 -9.19 3.51 22.55
CA SER A 560 -8.78 2.72 23.71
C SER A 560 -9.84 2.74 24.81
N VAL A 561 -10.09 1.57 25.41
CA VAL A 561 -11.07 1.34 26.48
C VAL A 561 -10.35 0.92 27.74
N THR A 562 -10.67 1.55 28.88
CA THR A 562 -10.13 1.16 30.20
C THR A 562 -11.30 0.79 31.12
N SER A 563 -11.14 -0.27 31.92
CA SER A 563 -12.10 -0.57 33.01
C SER A 563 -11.86 0.38 34.20
N LEU A 564 -12.89 0.60 35.00
CA LEU A 564 -12.82 1.41 36.23
C LEU A 564 -11.78 0.87 37.24
N SER A 565 -11.54 -0.44 37.21
CA SER A 565 -10.52 -1.11 38.06
C SER A 565 -9.06 -0.79 37.69
N SER A 566 -8.81 -0.20 36.53
CA SER A 566 -7.47 0.18 36.09
C SER A 566 -7.13 1.65 36.33
N VAL A 567 -7.97 2.35 37.09
CA VAL A 567 -7.76 3.76 37.46
C VAL A 567 -7.21 3.83 38.88
N ASN A 568 -6.16 4.63 39.11
CA ASN A 568 -5.61 4.85 40.44
C ASN A 568 -6.47 5.85 41.25
N ILE A 569 -6.14 6.01 42.55
CA ILE A 569 -6.86 6.92 43.47
C ILE A 569 -6.90 8.38 42.97
N ARG A 570 -6.01 8.76 42.04
CA ARG A 570 -5.98 10.10 41.41
C ARG A 570 -6.77 10.18 40.10
N ASN A 571 -7.58 9.17 39.79
CA ASN A 571 -8.27 9.02 38.51
C ASN A 571 -7.35 9.01 37.27
N GLU A 572 -6.09 8.63 37.45
CA GLU A 572 -5.15 8.43 36.34
C GLU A 572 -5.15 6.96 35.93
N ASN A 573 -5.11 6.70 34.62
CA ASN A 573 -5.02 5.34 34.10
C ASN A 573 -3.68 4.70 34.51
N THR A 574 -3.72 3.57 35.22
CA THR A 574 -2.51 2.81 35.50
C THR A 574 -1.98 2.22 34.21
N ARG A 575 -0.74 2.57 33.85
CA ARG A 575 -0.02 1.98 32.71
C ARG A 575 0.35 0.53 33.04
N SER A 576 -0.58 -0.38 32.90
CA SER A 576 -0.31 -1.81 32.98
C SER A 576 0.35 -2.27 31.68
N LYS A 577 1.55 -2.86 31.78
CA LYS A 577 2.25 -3.47 30.63
C LYS A 577 1.47 -4.62 29.99
N SER A 578 0.47 -5.18 30.67
CA SER A 578 -0.36 -6.29 30.21
C SER A 578 -1.57 -5.87 29.36
N SER A 579 -1.90 -4.57 29.24
CA SER A 579 -3.09 -4.09 28.55
C SER A 579 -2.83 -3.66 27.11
N LYS A 580 -1.92 -4.31 26.40
CA LYS A 580 -1.75 -4.05 24.95
C LYS A 580 -3.02 -4.29 24.12
N ASN A 581 -4.02 -4.98 24.69
CA ASN A 581 -5.26 -5.36 24.00
C ASN A 581 -6.50 -4.52 24.41
N PHE A 582 -6.36 -3.61 25.38
CA PHE A 582 -7.44 -2.74 25.80
C PHE A 582 -7.02 -1.28 25.68
N LYS A 583 -7.64 -0.59 24.76
CA LYS A 583 -7.42 0.84 24.51
C LYS A 583 -8.51 1.64 25.22
N SER A 584 -8.16 2.71 25.96
CA SER A 584 -9.02 3.45 26.90
C SER A 584 -10.01 4.40 26.21
N LEU A 585 -11.29 4.30 26.56
CA LEU A 585 -12.34 5.26 26.19
C LEU A 585 -12.27 6.58 27.00
N TYR A 586 -11.55 6.58 28.11
CA TYR A 586 -11.48 7.70 29.07
C TYR A 586 -10.08 8.31 29.18
N SER A 587 -9.30 8.31 28.10
CA SER A 587 -8.12 9.19 28.09
C SER A 587 -8.60 10.63 27.86
N ASN A 588 -7.80 11.62 28.24
CA ASN A 588 -8.07 13.04 27.92
C ASN A 588 -8.16 13.33 26.41
N THR A 589 -8.06 12.30 25.58
CA THR A 589 -8.29 12.31 24.13
C THR A 589 -9.76 12.23 23.71
N PRO A 590 -10.76 11.79 24.51
CA PRO A 590 -12.17 11.77 24.08
C PRO A 590 -12.71 13.15 23.75
N ILE A 591 -12.20 14.19 24.38
CA ILE A 591 -12.60 15.58 24.04
C ILE A 591 -12.09 15.94 22.64
N LYS A 592 -10.90 15.50 22.27
CA LYS A 592 -10.38 15.65 20.90
C LYS A 592 -11.09 14.73 19.90
N PHE A 593 -11.56 13.57 20.34
CA PHE A 593 -12.35 12.66 19.53
C PHE A 593 -13.78 13.16 19.31
N GLY A 594 -14.40 13.74 20.33
CA GLY A 594 -15.71 14.37 20.23
C GLY A 594 -15.72 15.64 19.38
N VAL A 595 -14.55 16.28 19.17
CA VAL A 595 -14.37 17.43 18.26
C VAL A 595 -13.97 16.98 16.85
N ALA A 596 -13.50 15.76 16.69
CA ALA A 596 -13.19 15.17 15.38
C ALA A 596 -14.40 14.46 14.73
N PHE A 597 -15.52 14.40 15.44
CA PHE A 597 -16.83 13.96 14.96
C PHE A 597 -17.74 15.22 14.74
#